data_03db71b7da60372e063b07267c5b05b3
#
_entry.id   03db71b7da60372e063b07267c5b05b3
#
_cell.length_a   1.000
_cell.length_b   1.000
_cell.length_c   1.000
_cell.angle_alpha   90.00
_cell.angle_beta   90.00
_cell.angle_gamma   90.00
#
_symmetry.space_group_name_H-M   'P 1'
#
loop_
_entity.id
_entity.type
_entity.pdbx_description
1 polymer ?
#
loop_
_entity_poly.entity_id
_entity_poly.type
_entity_poly.pdbx_seq_one_letter_code
_entity_poly.pdbx_strand_id
1 'polypeptide(L)'
;MKRLCLIRDICRSISEYEQEFQKEHGICLNEGMVICSLKEGKLSSGEIAKKINLTCSNTSKVIRSVEDKNFIERDMGVEDKRQMYFSLTEKGIAILSEIESVDLNLTYPLDKLVS
;
A
#
# COMPACT_ATOMS: atom_id res chain seq x y z
N MET A 1 -31.64 9.10 -3.07
CA MET A 1 -30.44 8.78 -2.28
C MET A 1 -29.18 8.84 -3.11
N LYS A 2 -28.95 10.05 -3.63
CA LYS A 2 -27.80 10.26 -4.51
C LYS A 2 -26.45 10.02 -3.81
N ARG A 3 -26.38 10.38 -2.53
CA ARG A 3 -25.14 10.22 -1.77
C ARG A 3 -24.73 8.74 -1.63
N LEU A 4 -25.69 7.90 -1.25
CA LEU A 4 -25.40 6.47 -1.08
C LEU A 4 -25.05 5.79 -2.40
N CYS A 5 -25.74 6.17 -3.47
CA CYS A 5 -25.45 5.64 -4.79
C CYS A 5 -24.05 6.04 -5.26
N LEU A 6 -23.65 7.28 -4.97
CA LEU A 6 -22.32 7.75 -5.33
C LEU A 6 -21.24 6.99 -4.53
N ILE A 7 -21.47 6.76 -3.24
CA ILE A 7 -20.55 5.99 -2.41
C ILE A 7 -20.41 4.57 -2.97
N ARG A 8 -21.52 3.95 -3.36
CA ARG A 8 -21.48 2.63 -3.99
C ARG A 8 -20.64 2.64 -5.26
N ASP A 9 -20.80 3.69 -6.09
CA ASP A 9 -20.06 3.81 -7.33
C ASP A 9 -18.56 4.01 -7.06
N ILE A 10 -18.21 4.75 -6.01
CA ILE A 10 -16.81 4.92 -5.59
C ILE A 10 -16.24 3.57 -5.15
N CYS A 11 -16.97 2.81 -4.34
CA CYS A 11 -16.54 1.49 -3.89
C CYS A 11 -16.30 0.55 -5.07
N ARG A 12 -17.20 0.58 -6.05
CA ARG A 12 -17.04 -0.24 -7.24
C ARG A 12 -15.80 0.16 -8.04
N SER A 13 -15.56 1.47 -8.19
CA SER A 13 -14.36 1.97 -8.88
C SER A 13 -13.08 1.54 -8.19
N ILE A 14 -13.07 1.59 -6.86
CA ILE A 14 -11.92 1.15 -6.07
C ILE A 14 -11.67 -0.34 -6.29
N SER A 15 -12.74 -1.15 -6.27
CA SER A 15 -12.63 -2.59 -6.48
C SER A 15 -12.06 -2.91 -7.87
N GLU A 16 -12.52 -2.20 -8.89
CA GLU A 16 -12.00 -2.36 -10.25
C GLU A 16 -10.53 -1.97 -10.33
N TYR A 17 -10.15 -0.88 -9.67
CA TYR A 17 -8.76 -0.45 -9.60
C TYR A 17 -7.87 -1.49 -8.90
N GLU A 18 -8.36 -2.07 -7.80
CA GLU A 18 -7.62 -3.13 -7.09
C GLU A 18 -7.36 -4.33 -7.98
N GLN A 19 -8.33 -4.73 -8.78
CA GLN A 19 -8.18 -5.85 -9.70
C GLN A 19 -7.12 -5.55 -10.76
N GLU A 20 -7.18 -4.37 -11.35
CA GLU A 20 -6.20 -3.95 -12.35
C GLU A 20 -4.80 -3.82 -11.74
N PHE A 21 -4.72 -3.27 -10.53
CA PHE A 21 -3.46 -3.12 -9.82
C PHE A 21 -2.80 -4.48 -9.57
N GLN A 22 -3.57 -5.45 -9.09
CA GLN A 22 -3.05 -6.78 -8.81
C GLN A 22 -2.63 -7.50 -10.09
N LYS A 23 -3.39 -7.30 -11.15
CA LYS A 23 -3.08 -7.89 -12.45
C LYS A 23 -1.78 -7.32 -13.01
N GLU A 24 -1.59 -6.01 -12.89
CA GLU A 24 -0.41 -5.32 -13.42
C GLU A 24 0.83 -5.59 -12.60
N HIS A 25 0.74 -5.52 -11.27
CA HIS A 25 1.90 -5.54 -10.38
C HIS A 25 2.12 -6.84 -9.63
N GLY A 26 1.14 -7.74 -9.63
CA GLY A 26 1.27 -9.03 -8.95
C GLY A 26 1.14 -8.96 -7.43
N ILE A 27 0.74 -7.82 -6.88
CA ILE A 27 0.51 -7.62 -5.46
C ILE A 27 -0.84 -6.93 -5.26
N CYS A 28 -1.42 -7.08 -4.07
CA CYS A 28 -2.68 -6.41 -3.80
C CYS A 28 -2.46 -4.93 -3.46
N LEU A 29 -3.53 -4.16 -3.48
CA LEU A 29 -3.45 -2.72 -3.27
C LEU A 29 -2.88 -2.37 -1.88
N ASN A 30 -3.29 -3.10 -0.85
CA ASN A 30 -2.77 -2.85 0.50
C ASN A 30 -1.26 -3.10 0.58
N GLU A 31 -0.76 -4.10 -0.12
CA GLU A 31 0.68 -4.35 -0.21
C GLU A 31 1.39 -3.18 -0.89
N GLY A 32 0.80 -2.67 -1.96
CA GLY A 32 1.33 -1.49 -2.64
C GLY A 32 1.36 -0.27 -1.74
N MET A 33 0.33 -0.10 -0.91
CA MET A 33 0.27 1.01 0.03
C MET A 33 1.36 0.93 1.11
N VAL A 34 1.65 -0.28 1.60
CA VAL A 34 2.76 -0.47 2.54
C VAL A 34 4.08 -0.07 1.90
N ILE A 35 4.31 -0.54 0.68
CA ILE A 35 5.54 -0.22 -0.06
C ILE A 35 5.66 1.28 -0.26
N CYS A 36 4.59 1.94 -0.70
CA CYS A 36 4.59 3.39 -0.89
C CYS A 36 4.81 4.16 0.41
N SER A 37 4.32 3.65 1.53
CA SER A 37 4.49 4.32 2.82
C SER A 37 5.96 4.41 3.25
N LEU A 38 6.80 3.51 2.74
CA LEU A 38 8.22 3.45 3.08
C LEU A 38 9.11 4.22 2.12
N LYS A 39 8.53 4.94 1.18
CA LYS A 39 9.29 5.70 0.19
C LYS A 39 10.23 6.74 0.82
N GLU A 40 9.77 7.39 1.87
CA GLU A 40 10.49 8.49 2.53
C GLU A 40 11.45 8.02 3.61
N GLY A 41 11.44 6.73 3.97
CA GLY A 41 12.34 6.18 4.97
C GLY A 41 11.70 5.11 5.83
N LYS A 42 12.42 4.70 6.84
CA LYS A 42 11.99 3.63 7.76
C LYS A 42 10.77 4.02 8.57
N LEU A 43 9.87 3.07 8.77
CA LEU A 43 8.70 3.24 9.63
C LEU A 43 8.50 1.98 10.48
N SER A 44 7.97 2.16 11.69
CA SER A 44 7.52 1.06 12.52
C SER A 44 6.17 0.54 11.99
N SER A 45 5.75 -0.63 12.44
CA SER A 45 4.46 -1.18 12.04
C SER A 45 3.30 -0.26 12.44
N GLY A 46 3.39 0.37 13.61
CA GLY A 46 2.38 1.33 14.06
C GLY A 46 2.31 2.58 13.19
N GLU A 47 3.46 3.07 12.76
CA GLU A 47 3.53 4.22 11.87
C GLU A 47 2.96 3.89 10.48
N ILE A 48 3.26 2.69 9.98
CA ILE A 48 2.68 2.21 8.72
C ILE A 48 1.15 2.13 8.82
N ALA A 49 0.66 1.53 9.92
CA ALA A 49 -0.78 1.39 10.14
C ALA A 49 -1.50 2.73 10.11
N LYS A 50 -0.92 3.76 10.72
CA LYS A 50 -1.49 5.10 10.70
C LYS A 50 -1.50 5.68 9.29
N LYS A 51 -0.42 5.49 8.55
CA LYS A 51 -0.29 6.05 7.21
C LYS A 51 -1.30 5.45 6.23
N ILE A 52 -1.50 4.14 6.29
CA ILE A 52 -2.41 3.46 5.37
C ILE A 52 -3.82 3.26 5.93
N ASN A 53 -4.04 3.73 7.17
CA ASN A 53 -5.36 3.73 7.81
C ASN A 53 -5.97 2.32 7.94
N LEU A 54 -5.17 1.36 8.34
CA LEU A 54 -5.62 -0.01 8.66
C LEU A 54 -5.46 -0.27 10.15
N THR A 55 -6.17 -1.27 10.66
CA THR A 55 -5.96 -1.72 12.03
C THR A 55 -4.56 -2.31 12.16
N CYS A 56 -4.02 -2.31 13.38
CA CYS A 56 -2.69 -2.91 13.62
C CYS A 56 -2.65 -4.39 13.24
N SER A 57 -3.74 -5.10 13.52
CA SER A 57 -3.84 -6.53 13.20
C SER A 57 -3.77 -6.78 11.70
N ASN A 58 -4.55 -6.04 10.92
CA ASN A 58 -4.55 -6.17 9.46
C ASN A 58 -3.24 -5.70 8.86
N THR A 59 -2.66 -4.62 9.42
CA THR A 59 -1.38 -4.09 8.97
C THR A 59 -0.27 -5.12 9.13
N SER A 60 -0.24 -5.83 10.27
CA SER A 60 0.76 -6.87 10.53
C SER A 60 0.71 -7.99 9.50
N LYS A 61 -0.50 -8.37 9.09
CA LYS A 61 -0.67 -9.40 8.07
C LYS A 61 -0.16 -8.96 6.71
N VAL A 62 -0.45 -7.72 6.34
CA VAL A 62 0.00 -7.15 5.06
C VAL A 62 1.53 -7.00 5.07
N ILE A 63 2.09 -6.48 6.16
CA ILE A 63 3.54 -6.33 6.31
C ILE A 63 4.24 -7.67 6.14
N ARG A 64 3.72 -8.72 6.79
CA ARG A 64 4.31 -10.05 6.68
C ARG A 64 4.28 -10.56 5.24
N SER A 65 3.19 -10.32 4.53
CA SER A 65 3.06 -10.70 3.13
C SER A 65 4.09 -9.99 2.26
N VAL A 66 4.26 -8.69 2.46
CA VAL A 66 5.22 -7.88 1.71
C VAL A 66 6.65 -8.31 2.05
N GLU A 67 6.90 -8.61 3.31
CA GLU A 67 8.20 -9.09 3.77
C GLU A 67 8.54 -10.46 3.15
N ASP A 68 7.56 -11.37 3.11
CA ASP A 68 7.73 -12.70 2.53
C ASP A 68 8.05 -12.63 1.04
N LYS A 69 7.59 -11.59 0.37
CA LYS A 69 7.88 -11.35 -1.05
C LYS A 69 9.19 -10.61 -1.27
N ASN A 70 9.91 -10.30 -0.18
CA ASN A 70 11.22 -9.63 -0.18
C ASN A 70 11.20 -8.19 -0.70
N PHE A 71 10.07 -7.51 -0.56
CA PHE A 71 9.97 -6.10 -0.92
C PHE A 71 10.41 -5.17 0.21
N ILE A 72 10.31 -5.66 1.44
CA ILE A 72 10.75 -4.91 2.63
C ILE A 72 11.56 -5.82 3.54
N GLU A 73 12.33 -5.20 4.43
CA GLU A 73 13.14 -5.92 5.42
C GLU A 73 13.03 -5.25 6.78
N ARG A 74 13.25 -6.05 7.81
CA ARG A 74 13.22 -5.58 9.19
C ARG A 74 14.54 -4.99 9.59
N ASP A 75 14.46 -3.97 10.44
CA ASP A 75 15.62 -3.32 10.98
C ASP A 75 15.34 -2.95 12.43
N MET A 76 16.30 -3.18 13.33
CA MET A 76 16.13 -2.84 14.73
C MET A 76 16.38 -1.35 14.94
N GLY A 77 15.62 -0.75 15.89
CA GLY A 77 15.84 0.62 16.24
C GLY A 77 17.22 0.85 16.86
N VAL A 78 17.84 1.98 16.55
CA VAL A 78 19.17 2.31 17.06
C VAL A 78 19.11 2.62 18.55
N GLU A 79 18.10 3.38 18.97
CA GLU A 79 17.95 3.82 20.36
C GLU A 79 17.19 2.80 21.21
N ASP A 80 16.20 2.13 20.65
CA ASP A 80 15.43 1.10 21.33
C ASP A 80 15.44 -0.17 20.50
N LYS A 81 16.21 -1.15 20.93
CA LYS A 81 16.36 -2.41 20.23
C LYS A 81 15.10 -3.25 20.20
N ARG A 82 14.10 -2.90 21.02
CA ARG A 82 12.79 -3.57 21.01
C ARG A 82 11.90 -3.01 19.93
N GLN A 83 12.24 -1.83 19.40
CA GLN A 83 11.49 -1.18 18.35
C GLN A 83 11.94 -1.74 17.00
N MET A 84 10.98 -2.26 16.25
CA MET A 84 11.26 -2.83 14.93
C MET A 84 10.81 -1.85 13.85
N TYR A 85 11.69 -1.61 12.89
CA TYR A 85 11.40 -0.76 11.73
C TYR A 85 11.46 -1.57 10.45
N PHE A 86 10.83 -1.05 9.43
CA PHE A 86 10.80 -1.67 8.10
C PHE A 86 11.32 -0.67 7.08
N SER A 87 12.04 -1.17 6.09
CA SER A 87 12.56 -0.36 5.00
C SER A 87 12.46 -1.15 3.70
N LEU A 88 12.49 -0.43 2.57
CA LEU A 88 12.43 -1.07 1.25
C LEU A 88 13.74 -1.77 0.94
N THR A 89 13.64 -2.96 0.35
CA THR A 89 14.77 -3.64 -0.27
C THR A 89 14.98 -3.07 -1.67
N GLU A 90 16.04 -3.49 -2.35
CA GLU A 90 16.25 -3.13 -3.75
C GLU A 90 15.06 -3.56 -4.61
N LYS A 91 14.53 -4.76 -4.33
CA LYS A 91 13.35 -5.27 -5.04
C LYS A 91 12.13 -4.40 -4.73
N GLY A 92 12.00 -3.93 -3.48
CA GLY A 92 10.93 -3.03 -3.08
C GLY A 92 11.01 -1.68 -3.79
N ILE A 93 12.22 -1.14 -3.89
CA ILE A 93 12.43 0.11 -4.63
C ILE A 93 12.07 -0.06 -6.11
N ALA A 94 12.44 -1.19 -6.69
CA ALA A 94 12.14 -1.48 -8.10
C ALA A 94 10.63 -1.56 -8.36
N ILE A 95 9.88 -2.26 -7.49
CA ILE A 95 8.44 -2.38 -7.67
C ILE A 95 7.73 -1.04 -7.43
N LEU A 96 8.22 -0.25 -6.48
CA LEU A 96 7.69 1.08 -6.24
C LEU A 96 7.85 1.96 -7.47
N SER A 97 9.02 1.91 -8.10
CA SER A 97 9.29 2.65 -9.33
C SER A 97 8.33 2.21 -10.45
N GLU A 98 8.09 0.91 -10.57
CA GLU A 98 7.13 0.38 -11.55
C GLU A 98 5.71 0.90 -11.28
N ILE A 99 5.28 0.86 -10.02
CA ILE A 99 3.96 1.35 -9.62
C ILE A 99 3.80 2.82 -9.98
N GLU A 100 4.82 3.63 -9.71
CA GLU A 100 4.77 5.06 -9.98
C GLU A 100 4.82 5.40 -11.47
N SER A 101 5.39 4.53 -12.30
CA SER A 101 5.55 4.78 -13.72
C SER A 101 4.37 4.30 -14.58
N VAL A 102 3.49 3.47 -14.02
CA VAL A 102 2.35 2.92 -14.76
C VAL A 102 1.06 3.61 -14.32
N ASP A 103 0.42 4.31 -15.25
CA ASP A 103 -0.88 4.93 -15.00
C ASP A 103 -1.98 3.94 -15.38
N LEU A 104 -2.68 3.42 -14.38
CA LEU A 104 -3.80 2.53 -14.61
C LEU A 104 -5.06 3.34 -14.87
N ASN A 105 -5.94 2.81 -15.72
CA ASN A 105 -7.20 3.46 -16.02
C ASN A 105 -8.10 3.48 -14.80
N LEU A 106 -8.62 4.66 -14.50
CA LEU A 106 -9.58 4.84 -13.42
C LEU A 106 -10.97 4.99 -13.98
N THR A 107 -11.94 4.32 -13.36
CA THR A 107 -13.33 4.43 -13.75
C THR A 107 -14.03 5.51 -12.95
N TYR A 108 -15.13 6.02 -13.46
CA TYR A 108 -15.95 7.00 -12.75
C TYR A 108 -16.48 6.39 -11.45
N PRO A 109 -16.46 7.07 -10.30
CA PRO A 109 -16.07 8.48 -10.16
C PRO A 109 -14.61 8.70 -9.72
N LEU A 110 -13.79 7.66 -9.60
CA LEU A 110 -12.39 7.81 -9.18
C LEU A 110 -11.59 8.69 -10.17
N ASP A 111 -11.89 8.60 -11.45
CA ASP A 111 -11.23 9.39 -12.48
C ASP A 111 -11.41 10.89 -12.25
N LYS A 112 -12.45 11.29 -11.52
CA LYS A 112 -12.72 12.68 -11.17
C LYS A 112 -12.07 13.11 -9.87
N LEU A 113 -11.69 12.16 -9.01
CA LEU A 113 -11.15 12.43 -7.68
C LEU A 113 -9.62 12.34 -7.65
N VAL A 114 -9.06 11.53 -8.53
CA VAL A 114 -7.61 11.26 -8.59
C VAL A 114 -7.12 11.70 -9.96
N SER A 115 -6.19 12.62 -9.99
CA SER A 115 -5.63 13.12 -11.25
C SER A 115 -4.24 12.59 -11.50
#